data_2d66bcf289b332dd69caf7ba302445bf
#
_entry.id   2d66bcf289b332dd69caf7ba302445bf
#
_cell.length_a   1.000
_cell.length_b   1.000
_cell.length_c   1.000
_cell.angle_alpha   90.00
_cell.angle_beta   90.00
_cell.angle_gamma   90.00
#
_symmetry.space_group_name_H-M   'P 1'
#
loop_
_entity.id
_entity.type
_entity.pdbx_description
1 polymer ?
#
loop_
_entity_poly.entity_id
_entity_poly.type
_entity_poly.pdbx_seq_one_letter_code
_entity_poly.pdbx_strand_id
1 'polypeptide(L)'
;NGNIHIGHAMNKISKDFIVRHKSMSGYRAPYVPGWDTHGLPIEHQLTKSGYDRKKMSLTEFRDLCREYALKQVDKQRTDFKRLGVSGEWDHPYLTLDKEFEAAQIRVFGEFAKKGLLYQAKKPVYWSWSSESALAEAEVEYHDVVAKTAFFVEQIKDGKGRLDNDTYLVVWTTTPWTVPASEAVAVNPKFDYSVAKPANDDQKFVVA
;
A
#
# COMPACT_ATOMS: atom_id res chain seq x y z
N ASN A 1 12.18 -0.78 -12.52
CA ASN A 1 12.55 0.50 -11.99
C ASN A 1 13.98 0.49 -11.42
N GLY A 2 14.93 1.14 -12.09
CA GLY A 2 16.33 1.19 -11.69
C GLY A 2 17.20 0.00 -12.13
N ASN A 3 18.42 -0.06 -11.57
CA ASN A 3 19.38 -1.10 -11.87
C ASN A 3 18.99 -2.45 -11.25
N ILE A 4 19.42 -3.53 -11.87
CA ILE A 4 19.36 -4.84 -11.21
C ILE A 4 20.32 -4.87 -10.02
N HIS A 5 19.97 -5.66 -9.02
CA HIS A 5 20.79 -5.90 -7.83
C HIS A 5 20.97 -7.41 -7.60
N ILE A 6 21.75 -7.77 -6.60
CA ILE A 6 22.10 -9.19 -6.33
C ILE A 6 20.86 -10.09 -6.16
N GLY A 7 19.76 -9.58 -5.59
CA GLY A 7 18.51 -10.34 -5.46
C GLY A 7 17.88 -10.67 -6.82
N HIS A 8 17.92 -9.74 -7.79
CA HIS A 8 17.50 -10.02 -9.16
C HIS A 8 18.40 -11.05 -9.83
N ALA A 9 19.72 -10.92 -9.66
CA ALA A 9 20.69 -11.89 -10.20
C ALA A 9 20.43 -13.29 -9.64
N MET A 10 20.32 -13.44 -8.32
CA MET A 10 20.01 -14.70 -7.67
C MET A 10 18.71 -15.33 -8.20
N ASN A 11 17.65 -14.56 -8.28
CA ASN A 11 16.35 -15.03 -8.77
C ASN A 11 16.41 -15.52 -10.22
N LYS A 12 17.05 -14.76 -11.10
CA LYS A 12 17.12 -15.09 -12.54
C LYS A 12 18.08 -16.24 -12.83
N ILE A 13 19.24 -16.28 -12.17
CA ILE A 13 20.22 -17.34 -12.32
C ILE A 13 19.68 -18.67 -11.77
N SER A 14 19.01 -18.65 -10.61
CA SER A 14 18.40 -19.86 -10.06
C SER A 14 17.33 -20.46 -10.97
N LYS A 15 16.53 -19.62 -11.61
CA LYS A 15 15.57 -20.06 -12.63
C LYS A 15 16.28 -20.62 -13.89
N ASP A 16 17.36 -19.98 -14.32
CA ASP A 16 18.13 -20.41 -15.49
C ASP A 16 18.74 -21.80 -15.28
N PHE A 17 19.20 -22.13 -14.07
CA PHE A 17 19.66 -23.48 -13.74
C PHE A 17 18.58 -24.54 -14.00
N ILE A 18 17.35 -24.27 -13.60
CA ILE A 18 16.22 -25.19 -13.81
C ILE A 18 15.90 -25.32 -15.29
N VAL A 19 15.82 -24.19 -16.00
CA VAL A 19 15.52 -24.17 -17.45
C VAL A 19 16.58 -24.93 -18.24
N ARG A 20 17.86 -24.69 -18.00
CA ARG A 20 18.98 -25.38 -18.66
C ARG A 20 19.01 -26.87 -18.32
N HIS A 21 18.87 -27.22 -17.05
CA HIS A 21 18.83 -28.60 -16.62
C HIS A 21 17.71 -29.37 -17.32
N LYS A 22 16.51 -28.83 -17.35
CA LYS A 22 15.36 -29.45 -18.00
C LYS A 22 15.56 -29.56 -19.53
N SER A 23 16.07 -28.51 -20.17
CA SER A 23 16.37 -28.55 -21.61
C SER A 23 17.42 -29.62 -21.95
N MET A 24 18.51 -29.71 -21.18
CA MET A 24 19.54 -30.75 -21.34
C MET A 24 19.01 -32.15 -21.06
N SER A 25 17.97 -32.28 -20.25
CA SER A 25 17.29 -33.56 -19.95
C SER A 25 16.21 -33.92 -21.01
N GLY A 26 16.12 -33.20 -22.12
CA GLY A 26 15.19 -33.48 -23.21
C GLY A 26 13.78 -32.92 -23.04
N TYR A 27 13.54 -32.07 -22.02
CA TYR A 27 12.26 -31.41 -21.85
C TYR A 27 12.19 -30.11 -22.66
N ARG A 28 10.99 -29.76 -23.12
CA ARG A 28 10.72 -28.43 -23.63
C ARG A 28 10.56 -27.47 -22.46
N ALA A 29 11.55 -26.62 -22.23
CA ALA A 29 11.59 -25.69 -21.09
C ALA A 29 11.74 -24.23 -21.57
N PRO A 30 10.70 -23.64 -22.23
CA PRO A 30 10.75 -22.25 -22.65
C PRO A 30 10.72 -21.34 -21.44
N TYR A 31 11.48 -20.23 -21.49
CA TYR A 31 11.42 -19.17 -20.53
C TYR A 31 11.16 -17.85 -21.24
N VAL A 32 9.99 -17.27 -20.98
CA VAL A 32 9.60 -15.95 -21.47
C VAL A 32 9.73 -14.97 -20.29
N PRO A 33 10.70 -14.04 -20.35
CA PRO A 33 10.81 -13.01 -19.33
C PRO A 33 9.64 -12.02 -19.41
N GLY A 34 9.26 -11.46 -18.28
CA GLY A 34 8.22 -10.44 -18.21
C GLY A 34 8.57 -9.33 -17.25
N TRP A 35 8.00 -8.15 -17.46
CA TRP A 35 8.11 -6.99 -16.60
C TRP A 35 6.76 -6.44 -16.20
N ASP A 36 6.63 -6.11 -14.91
CA ASP A 36 5.60 -5.22 -14.44
C ASP A 36 6.06 -3.78 -14.72
N THR A 37 5.29 -3.08 -15.53
CA THR A 37 5.65 -1.79 -16.12
C THR A 37 4.69 -0.67 -15.75
N HIS A 38 3.91 -0.85 -14.68
CA HIS A 38 2.95 0.11 -14.17
C HIS A 38 3.22 0.50 -12.71
N GLY A 39 2.51 1.52 -12.26
CA GLY A 39 2.32 1.85 -10.86
C GLY A 39 3.19 2.97 -10.31
N LEU A 40 2.99 3.21 -9.03
CA LEU A 40 3.59 4.30 -8.25
C LEU A 40 5.11 4.43 -8.36
N PRO A 41 5.92 3.35 -8.40
CA PRO A 41 7.37 3.49 -8.51
C PRO A 41 7.84 4.23 -9.76
N ILE A 42 7.12 4.09 -10.88
CA ILE A 42 7.44 4.79 -12.13
C ILE A 42 7.03 6.26 -12.04
N GLU A 43 5.80 6.52 -11.60
CA GLU A 43 5.29 7.90 -11.40
C GLU A 43 6.15 8.69 -10.41
N HIS A 44 6.53 8.07 -9.30
CA HIS A 44 7.39 8.67 -8.29
C HIS A 44 8.78 9.03 -8.84
N GLN A 45 9.35 8.16 -9.67
CA GLN A 45 10.63 8.43 -10.30
C GLN A 45 10.56 9.62 -11.27
N LEU A 46 9.50 9.74 -12.05
CA LEU A 46 9.28 10.88 -12.93
C LEU A 46 9.09 12.18 -12.13
N THR A 47 8.32 12.13 -11.05
CA THR A 47 8.14 13.28 -10.15
C THR A 47 9.47 13.71 -9.52
N LYS A 48 10.32 12.77 -9.08
CA LYS A 48 11.69 13.07 -8.61
C LYS A 48 12.57 13.69 -9.69
N SER A 49 12.33 13.35 -10.95
CA SER A 49 13.04 13.90 -12.10
C SER A 49 12.51 15.28 -12.54
N GLY A 50 11.57 15.86 -11.81
CA GLY A 50 11.06 17.22 -12.02
C GLY A 50 9.78 17.31 -12.87
N TYR A 51 9.19 16.18 -13.24
CA TYR A 51 7.90 16.20 -13.94
C TYR A 51 6.76 16.36 -12.95
N ASP A 52 5.90 17.36 -13.20
CA ASP A 52 4.73 17.64 -12.37
C ASP A 52 3.46 17.19 -13.11
N ARG A 53 2.87 16.07 -12.66
CA ARG A 53 1.65 15.54 -13.29
C ARG A 53 0.45 16.51 -13.26
N LYS A 54 0.46 17.48 -12.33
CA LYS A 54 -0.63 18.49 -12.24
C LYS A 54 -0.53 19.58 -13.33
N LYS A 55 0.64 19.71 -13.97
CA LYS A 55 0.89 20.67 -15.04
C LYS A 55 0.86 20.05 -16.44
N MET A 56 0.53 18.78 -16.54
CA MET A 56 0.51 18.00 -17.77
C MET A 56 -0.86 17.39 -18.00
N SER A 57 -1.19 17.08 -19.24
CA SER A 57 -2.35 16.21 -19.52
C SER A 57 -2.08 14.79 -19.05
N LEU A 58 -3.14 14.06 -18.75
CA LEU A 58 -3.05 12.65 -18.34
C LEU A 58 -2.34 11.80 -19.40
N THR A 59 -2.60 12.07 -20.66
CA THR A 59 -1.99 11.34 -21.79
C THR A 59 -0.48 11.58 -21.85
N GLU A 60 -0.05 12.82 -21.81
CA GLU A 60 1.38 13.18 -21.81
C GLU A 60 2.13 12.53 -20.66
N PHE A 61 1.57 12.56 -19.46
CA PHE A 61 2.21 11.93 -18.29
C PHE A 61 2.28 10.40 -18.43
N ARG A 62 1.23 9.77 -18.94
CA ARG A 62 1.23 8.31 -19.21
C ARG A 62 2.25 7.92 -20.29
N ASP A 63 2.42 8.73 -21.33
CA ASP A 63 3.43 8.49 -22.36
C ASP A 63 4.84 8.57 -21.80
N LEU A 64 5.12 9.54 -20.92
CA LEU A 64 6.38 9.62 -20.19
C LEU A 64 6.63 8.41 -19.30
N CYS A 65 5.61 7.94 -18.58
CA CYS A 65 5.70 6.73 -17.77
C CYS A 65 6.05 5.51 -18.63
N ARG A 66 5.39 5.37 -19.79
CA ARG A 66 5.65 4.31 -20.76
C ARG A 66 7.08 4.36 -21.30
N GLU A 67 7.53 5.53 -21.71
CA GLU A 67 8.89 5.71 -22.23
C GLU A 67 9.94 5.37 -21.16
N TYR A 68 9.76 5.85 -19.95
CA TYR A 68 10.64 5.52 -18.82
C TYR A 68 10.68 4.01 -18.57
N ALA A 69 9.51 3.36 -18.51
CA ALA A 69 9.41 1.92 -18.27
C ALA A 69 10.14 1.11 -19.34
N LEU A 70 9.96 1.43 -20.62
CA LEU A 70 10.62 0.75 -21.73
C LEU A 70 12.15 0.92 -21.68
N LYS A 71 12.65 2.10 -21.33
CA LYS A 71 14.10 2.33 -21.11
C LYS A 71 14.64 1.43 -19.98
N GLN A 72 13.89 1.24 -18.91
CA GLN A 72 14.30 0.33 -17.83
C GLN A 72 14.27 -1.14 -18.26
N VAL A 73 13.28 -1.55 -19.04
CA VAL A 73 13.22 -2.90 -19.61
C VAL A 73 14.46 -3.19 -20.45
N ASP A 74 14.84 -2.30 -21.36
CA ASP A 74 16.01 -2.50 -22.22
C ASP A 74 17.33 -2.57 -21.43
N LYS A 75 17.47 -1.71 -20.44
CA LYS A 75 18.64 -1.72 -19.55
C LYS A 75 18.74 -3.05 -18.79
N GLN A 76 17.68 -3.44 -18.13
CA GLN A 76 17.64 -4.69 -17.35
C GLN A 76 17.79 -5.93 -18.25
N ARG A 77 17.20 -5.94 -19.45
CA ARG A 77 17.40 -6.97 -20.48
C ARG A 77 18.89 -7.16 -20.80
N THR A 78 19.58 -6.06 -21.03
CA THR A 78 21.02 -6.08 -21.31
C THR A 78 21.81 -6.68 -20.15
N ASP A 79 21.50 -6.28 -18.93
CA ASP A 79 22.15 -6.77 -17.72
C ASP A 79 21.89 -8.28 -17.50
N PHE A 80 20.65 -8.75 -17.70
CA PHE A 80 20.31 -10.17 -17.57
C PHE A 80 20.95 -11.04 -18.67
N LYS A 81 21.02 -10.54 -19.91
CA LYS A 81 21.78 -11.20 -21.00
C LYS A 81 23.27 -11.32 -20.64
N ARG A 82 23.85 -10.28 -20.02
CA ARG A 82 25.24 -10.28 -19.54
C ARG A 82 25.48 -11.32 -18.44
N LEU A 83 24.50 -11.56 -17.58
CA LEU A 83 24.56 -12.62 -16.56
C LEU A 83 24.45 -14.03 -17.17
N GLY A 84 24.24 -14.15 -18.47
CA GLY A 84 24.12 -15.43 -19.16
C GLY A 84 22.77 -16.12 -19.00
N VAL A 85 21.76 -15.42 -18.52
CA VAL A 85 20.40 -15.99 -18.36
C VAL A 85 19.76 -16.24 -19.72
N SER A 86 19.38 -17.47 -19.98
CA SER A 86 18.71 -17.89 -21.22
C SER A 86 17.22 -17.52 -21.20
N GLY A 87 16.66 -17.13 -22.34
CA GLY A 87 15.23 -16.80 -22.45
C GLY A 87 14.89 -16.11 -23.77
N GLU A 88 13.60 -15.96 -24.02
CA GLU A 88 13.04 -15.24 -25.15
C GLU A 88 13.07 -13.72 -24.88
N TRP A 89 14.27 -13.14 -24.96
CA TRP A 89 14.50 -11.74 -24.60
C TRP A 89 13.96 -10.73 -25.63
N ASP A 90 13.74 -11.18 -26.85
CA ASP A 90 13.31 -10.30 -27.95
C ASP A 90 11.79 -10.14 -27.98
N HIS A 91 11.05 -11.11 -27.42
CA HIS A 91 9.60 -11.08 -27.27
C HIS A 91 9.17 -11.32 -25.83
N PRO A 92 9.58 -10.47 -24.88
CA PRO A 92 9.13 -10.56 -23.50
C PRO A 92 7.64 -10.21 -23.41
N TYR A 93 6.96 -10.56 -22.32
CA TYR A 93 5.67 -9.95 -22.04
C TYR A 93 5.83 -8.70 -21.15
N LEU A 94 5.06 -7.67 -21.47
CA LEU A 94 5.05 -6.42 -20.73
C LEU A 94 3.62 -6.13 -20.29
N THR A 95 3.44 -5.78 -19.01
CA THR A 95 2.09 -5.48 -18.49
C THR A 95 1.48 -4.23 -19.13
N LEU A 96 2.30 -3.36 -19.72
CA LEU A 96 1.85 -2.18 -20.50
C LEU A 96 1.40 -2.48 -21.92
N ASP A 97 1.52 -3.74 -22.39
CA ASP A 97 1.08 -4.10 -23.72
C ASP A 97 -0.44 -4.15 -23.80
N LYS A 98 -1.01 -3.65 -24.90
CA LYS A 98 -2.46 -3.52 -25.09
C LYS A 98 -3.19 -4.86 -24.96
N GLU A 99 -2.58 -5.93 -25.46
CA GLU A 99 -3.11 -7.29 -25.38
C GLU A 99 -3.15 -7.79 -23.93
N PHE A 100 -2.13 -7.45 -23.14
CA PHE A 100 -2.09 -7.78 -21.72
C PHE A 100 -3.16 -7.02 -20.95
N GLU A 101 -3.27 -5.71 -21.15
CA GLU A 101 -4.32 -4.87 -20.53
C GLU A 101 -5.71 -5.37 -20.91
N ALA A 102 -5.94 -5.69 -22.18
CA ALA A 102 -7.22 -6.23 -22.64
C ALA A 102 -7.55 -7.60 -22.01
N ALA A 103 -6.57 -8.45 -21.78
CA ALA A 103 -6.76 -9.72 -21.09
C ALA A 103 -7.14 -9.51 -19.62
N GLN A 104 -6.50 -8.59 -18.93
CA GLN A 104 -6.87 -8.21 -17.54
C GLN A 104 -8.31 -7.72 -17.45
N ILE A 105 -8.73 -6.83 -18.37
CA ILE A 105 -10.10 -6.29 -18.40
C ILE A 105 -11.12 -7.42 -18.64
N ARG A 106 -10.83 -8.39 -19.53
CA ARG A 106 -11.71 -9.54 -19.74
C ARG A 106 -11.87 -10.37 -18.47
N VAL A 107 -10.76 -10.70 -17.79
CA VAL A 107 -10.80 -11.44 -16.53
C VAL A 107 -11.58 -10.69 -15.47
N PHE A 108 -11.36 -9.40 -15.33
CA PHE A 108 -12.13 -8.54 -14.41
C PHE A 108 -13.63 -8.57 -14.72
N GLY A 109 -14.00 -8.54 -16.02
CA GLY A 109 -15.38 -8.71 -16.46
C GLY A 109 -16.00 -10.06 -16.08
N GLU A 110 -15.23 -11.14 -16.08
CA GLU A 110 -15.70 -12.45 -15.61
C GLU A 110 -15.98 -12.48 -14.10
N PHE A 111 -15.19 -11.77 -13.28
CA PHE A 111 -15.51 -11.58 -11.85
C PHE A 111 -16.83 -10.82 -11.67
N ALA A 112 -17.06 -9.78 -12.47
CA ALA A 112 -18.32 -9.03 -12.42
C ALA A 112 -19.52 -9.91 -12.78
N LYS A 113 -19.43 -10.69 -13.86
CA LYS A 113 -20.50 -11.63 -14.27
C LYS A 113 -20.83 -12.67 -13.21
N LYS A 114 -19.83 -13.09 -12.44
CA LYS A 114 -19.99 -14.06 -11.34
C LYS A 114 -20.50 -13.43 -10.03
N GLY A 115 -20.75 -12.11 -10.00
CA GLY A 115 -21.18 -11.40 -8.80
C GLY A 115 -20.10 -11.28 -7.70
N LEU A 116 -18.84 -11.46 -8.06
CA LEU A 116 -17.71 -11.40 -7.12
C LEU A 116 -17.19 -9.97 -6.91
N LEU A 117 -17.64 -9.01 -7.73
CA LEU A 117 -17.31 -7.59 -7.58
C LEU A 117 -18.45 -6.85 -6.91
N TYR A 118 -18.10 -6.08 -5.90
CA TYR A 118 -19.03 -5.17 -5.23
C TYR A 118 -18.30 -3.91 -4.80
N GLN A 119 -19.04 -2.82 -4.64
CA GLN A 119 -18.52 -1.56 -4.13
C GLN A 119 -18.87 -1.41 -2.67
N ALA A 120 -17.88 -1.14 -1.82
CA ALA A 120 -18.06 -0.89 -0.40
C ALA A 120 -17.05 0.13 0.10
N LYS A 121 -17.38 0.76 1.24
CA LYS A 121 -16.42 1.62 1.97
C LYS A 121 -15.55 0.73 2.86
N LYS A 122 -14.23 0.87 2.71
CA LYS A 122 -13.24 0.18 3.54
C LYS A 122 -12.14 1.16 3.91
N PRO A 123 -11.71 1.24 5.19
CA PRO A 123 -10.50 1.98 5.55
C PRO A 123 -9.29 1.42 4.81
N VAL A 124 -8.48 2.31 4.24
CA VAL A 124 -7.25 1.94 3.51
C VAL A 124 -6.12 2.86 3.93
N TYR A 125 -4.87 2.37 3.82
CA TYR A 125 -3.71 3.23 3.94
C TYR A 125 -3.69 4.23 2.79
N TRP A 126 -3.36 5.47 3.11
CA TRP A 126 -3.39 6.57 2.15
C TRP A 126 -2.10 7.38 2.23
N SER A 127 -1.44 7.55 1.09
CA SER A 127 -0.32 8.48 0.95
C SER A 127 -0.85 9.84 0.52
N TRP A 128 -0.82 10.79 1.41
CA TRP A 128 -1.24 12.16 1.12
C TRP A 128 -0.30 12.88 0.14
N SER A 129 0.99 12.51 0.10
CA SER A 129 1.97 13.09 -0.83
C SER A 129 1.83 12.53 -2.25
N SER A 130 1.44 11.28 -2.39
CA SER A 130 1.20 10.63 -3.68
C SER A 130 -0.26 10.71 -4.11
N GLU A 131 -1.16 11.16 -3.22
CA GLU A 131 -2.61 11.21 -3.45
C GLU A 131 -3.17 9.85 -3.90
N SER A 132 -2.72 8.78 -3.23
CA SER A 132 -3.04 7.40 -3.62
C SER A 132 -3.24 6.49 -2.41
N ALA A 133 -4.11 5.49 -2.57
CA ALA A 133 -4.18 4.37 -1.66
C ALA A 133 -2.89 3.53 -1.75
N LEU A 134 -2.52 2.90 -0.64
CA LEU A 134 -1.35 2.02 -0.55
C LEU A 134 -1.79 0.59 -0.26
N ALA A 135 -1.08 -0.37 -0.84
CA ALA A 135 -1.11 -1.74 -0.37
C ALA A 135 -0.34 -1.86 0.97
N GLU A 136 -0.67 -2.87 1.77
CA GLU A 136 -0.02 -3.07 3.07
C GLU A 136 1.51 -3.25 2.94
N ALA A 137 1.97 -3.91 1.88
CA ALA A 137 3.39 -4.09 1.60
C ALA A 137 4.15 -2.81 1.21
N GLU A 138 3.44 -1.73 0.91
CA GLU A 138 4.02 -0.42 0.55
C GLU A 138 4.13 0.51 1.76
N VAL A 139 3.61 0.08 2.93
CA VAL A 139 3.63 0.87 4.16
C VAL A 139 4.93 0.60 4.91
N GLU A 140 5.66 1.67 5.20
CA GLU A 140 6.86 1.66 6.02
C GLU A 140 6.57 2.30 7.37
N TYR A 141 6.97 1.63 8.45
CA TYR A 141 6.77 2.12 9.81
C TYR A 141 8.05 2.77 10.32
N HIS A 142 7.92 3.98 10.85
CA HIS A 142 9.02 4.73 11.44
C HIS A 142 8.58 5.27 12.80
N ASP A 143 9.52 5.39 13.72
CA ASP A 143 9.28 6.06 14.99
C ASP A 143 9.04 7.55 14.75
N VAL A 144 7.93 8.07 15.29
CA VAL A 144 7.55 9.46 15.16
C VAL A 144 7.16 10.04 16.51
N VAL A 145 7.40 11.33 16.69
CA VAL A 145 6.89 12.09 17.85
C VAL A 145 5.53 12.67 17.48
N ALA A 146 4.48 12.18 18.16
CA ALA A 146 3.12 12.65 17.96
C ALA A 146 2.66 13.50 19.15
N LYS A 147 1.89 14.56 18.89
CA LYS A 147 1.18 15.31 19.93
C LYS A 147 -0.04 14.48 20.34
N THR A 148 -0.13 14.21 21.65
CA THR A 148 -1.26 13.50 22.24
C THR A 148 -2.08 14.46 23.10
N ALA A 149 -3.33 14.13 23.34
CA ALA A 149 -4.20 14.89 24.22
C ALA A 149 -5.01 13.96 25.12
N PHE A 150 -5.21 14.39 26.35
CA PHE A 150 -6.27 13.90 27.21
C PHE A 150 -7.41 14.89 27.18
N PHE A 151 -8.63 14.40 27.08
CA PHE A 151 -9.83 15.22 27.24
C PHE A 151 -10.87 14.44 28.06
N VAL A 152 -11.88 15.15 28.53
CA VAL A 152 -12.90 14.57 29.38
C VAL A 152 -14.29 14.78 28.77
N GLU A 153 -15.12 13.78 28.91
CA GLU A 153 -16.52 13.80 28.49
C GLU A 153 -17.41 13.60 29.71
N GLN A 154 -18.35 14.53 29.91
CA GLN A 154 -19.27 14.47 31.05
C GLN A 154 -20.31 13.35 30.82
N ILE A 155 -20.52 12.54 31.84
CA ILE A 155 -21.56 11.54 31.89
C ILE A 155 -22.92 12.20 32.06
N LYS A 156 -23.81 12.08 31.05
CA LYS A 156 -25.17 12.62 31.09
C LYS A 156 -26.16 11.75 31.89
N ASP A 157 -25.99 10.43 31.77
CA ASP A 157 -26.84 9.44 32.40
C ASP A 157 -26.00 8.21 32.81
N GLY A 158 -25.66 8.14 34.07
CA GLY A 158 -24.85 7.05 34.63
C GLY A 158 -25.62 5.77 34.93
N LYS A 159 -26.91 5.68 34.56
CA LYS A 159 -27.78 4.49 34.76
C LYS A 159 -27.82 3.99 36.20
N GLY A 160 -27.74 4.89 37.17
CA GLY A 160 -27.69 4.58 38.62
C GLY A 160 -26.38 3.95 39.09
N ARG A 161 -25.34 3.87 38.24
CA ARG A 161 -24.02 3.33 38.59
C ARG A 161 -22.97 4.42 38.75
N LEU A 162 -23.12 5.50 37.98
CA LEU A 162 -22.21 6.68 38.02
C LEU A 162 -23.07 7.93 38.22
N ASP A 163 -22.50 8.89 38.95
CA ASP A 163 -23.14 10.19 39.15
C ASP A 163 -22.96 11.05 37.87
N ASN A 164 -23.90 11.95 37.60
CA ASN A 164 -23.87 12.85 36.44
C ASN A 164 -22.76 13.91 36.50
N ASP A 165 -22.10 14.06 37.66
CA ASP A 165 -20.91 14.91 37.88
C ASP A 165 -19.59 14.18 37.60
N THR A 166 -19.67 12.95 37.09
CA THR A 166 -18.53 12.14 36.73
C THR A 166 -18.14 12.36 35.25
N TYR A 167 -16.84 12.35 35.00
CA TYR A 167 -16.26 12.54 33.67
C TYR A 167 -15.53 11.27 33.24
N LEU A 168 -15.63 10.92 31.99
CA LEU A 168 -14.84 9.85 31.36
C LEU A 168 -13.57 10.47 30.78
N VAL A 169 -12.41 9.96 31.18
CA VAL A 169 -11.13 10.40 30.62
C VAL A 169 -10.82 9.64 29.35
N VAL A 170 -10.54 10.35 28.29
CA VAL A 170 -10.19 9.80 26.98
C VAL A 170 -8.81 10.30 26.58
N TRP A 171 -7.98 9.39 26.07
CA TRP A 171 -6.67 9.71 25.52
C TRP A 171 -6.67 9.47 24.01
N THR A 172 -6.04 10.36 23.26
CA THR A 172 -5.90 10.23 21.81
C THR A 172 -4.54 10.68 21.30
N THR A 173 -4.04 10.00 20.29
CA THR A 173 -2.88 10.44 19.49
C THR A 173 -3.29 11.33 18.31
N THR A 174 -4.58 11.51 18.08
CA THR A 174 -5.15 12.24 16.94
C THR A 174 -6.13 13.31 17.42
N PRO A 175 -5.69 14.36 18.13
CA PRO A 175 -6.59 15.33 18.77
C PRO A 175 -7.49 16.11 17.79
N TRP A 176 -7.13 16.18 16.52
CA TRP A 176 -7.98 16.81 15.49
C TRP A 176 -9.25 16.03 15.16
N THR A 177 -9.41 14.80 15.66
CA THR A 177 -10.63 14.00 15.48
C THR A 177 -11.69 14.27 16.54
N VAL A 178 -11.33 14.92 17.65
CA VAL A 178 -12.23 15.20 18.78
C VAL A 178 -13.52 15.90 18.37
N PRO A 179 -13.52 16.94 17.48
CA PRO A 179 -14.76 17.62 17.08
C PRO A 179 -15.79 16.71 16.35
N ALA A 180 -15.35 15.58 15.83
CA ALA A 180 -16.21 14.61 15.12
C ALA A 180 -16.53 13.37 15.98
N SER A 181 -16.17 13.37 17.26
CA SER A 181 -16.41 12.23 18.16
C SER A 181 -17.89 12.18 18.55
N GLU A 182 -18.54 11.04 18.30
CA GLU A 182 -19.96 10.82 18.62
C GLU A 182 -20.13 9.83 19.80
N ALA A 183 -19.14 9.01 20.07
CA ALA A 183 -19.18 8.00 21.13
C ALA A 183 -17.79 7.63 21.63
N VAL A 184 -17.72 7.08 22.83
CA VAL A 184 -16.51 6.51 23.42
C VAL A 184 -16.64 5.00 23.49
N ALA A 185 -15.66 4.28 22.96
CA ALA A 185 -15.56 2.85 23.09
C ALA A 185 -14.75 2.46 24.33
N VAL A 186 -15.27 1.51 25.11
CA VAL A 186 -14.59 0.95 26.28
C VAL A 186 -14.22 -0.51 26.03
N ASN A 187 -13.14 -0.98 26.64
CA ASN A 187 -12.76 -2.37 26.55
C ASN A 187 -13.44 -3.17 27.69
N PRO A 188 -14.30 -4.16 27.38
CA PRO A 188 -15.03 -4.93 28.39
C PRO A 188 -14.13 -5.82 29.27
N LYS A 189 -12.85 -5.95 28.96
CA LYS A 189 -11.88 -6.75 29.73
C LYS A 189 -11.08 -5.91 30.73
N PHE A 190 -11.23 -4.60 30.69
CA PHE A 190 -10.53 -3.70 31.61
C PHE A 190 -11.44 -3.33 32.77
N ASP A 191 -10.83 -3.18 33.94
CA ASP A 191 -11.48 -2.62 35.11
C ASP A 191 -11.38 -1.09 35.02
N TYR A 192 -12.51 -0.43 35.22
CA TYR A 192 -12.60 1.03 35.24
C TYR A 192 -12.91 1.50 36.65
N SER A 193 -12.16 2.45 37.15
CA SER A 193 -12.29 2.99 38.49
C SER A 193 -12.73 4.43 38.45
N VAL A 194 -13.53 4.85 39.47
CA VAL A 194 -13.84 6.25 39.70
C VAL A 194 -12.81 6.82 40.62
N ALA A 195 -12.01 7.77 40.13
CA ALA A 195 -10.99 8.48 40.86
C ALA A 195 -11.43 9.92 41.15
N LYS A 196 -11.13 10.41 42.33
CA LYS A 196 -11.29 11.83 42.73
C LYS A 196 -9.92 12.40 43.10
N PRO A 197 -9.39 13.38 42.35
CA PRO A 197 -8.15 14.04 42.73
C PRO A 197 -8.26 14.75 44.07
N ALA A 198 -7.18 14.84 44.82
CA ALA A 198 -7.18 15.44 46.15
C ALA A 198 -7.57 16.95 46.17
N ASN A 199 -7.32 17.62 45.04
CA ASN A 199 -7.52 19.08 44.93
C ASN A 199 -8.64 19.42 43.92
N ASP A 200 -9.50 18.45 43.54
CA ASP A 200 -10.59 18.65 42.61
C ASP A 200 -11.84 17.93 43.13
N ASP A 201 -13.00 18.58 43.00
CA ASP A 201 -14.27 17.96 43.39
C ASP A 201 -14.84 17.07 42.31
N GLN A 202 -14.31 17.12 41.10
CA GLN A 202 -14.74 16.29 39.96
C GLN A 202 -14.31 14.83 40.13
N LYS A 203 -15.15 13.93 39.64
CA LYS A 203 -14.89 12.49 39.62
C LYS A 203 -14.54 12.08 38.18
N PHE A 204 -13.53 11.22 38.02
CA PHE A 204 -13.05 10.79 36.75
C PHE A 204 -13.08 9.26 36.64
N VAL A 205 -13.62 8.74 35.54
CA VAL A 205 -13.52 7.32 35.20
C VAL A 205 -12.23 7.11 34.41
N VAL A 206 -11.39 6.24 34.94
CA VAL A 206 -10.09 5.87 34.36
C VAL A 206 -9.96 4.33 34.29
N ALA A 207 -9.15 3.82 33.33
CA ALA A 207 -8.83 2.38 33.21
C ALA A 207 -7.58 2.02 34.02
#